data_88820d6d3bf356960ddf16f635d3f292
#
_entry.id   88820d6d3bf356960ddf16f635d3f292
#
_cell.length_a   1.000
_cell.length_b   1.000
_cell.length_c   1.000
_cell.angle_alpha   90.00
_cell.angle_beta   90.00
_cell.angle_gamma   90.00
#
_symmetry.space_group_name_H-M   'P 1'
#
loop_
_entity.id
_entity.type
_entity.pdbx_description
1 polymer ?
#
loop_
_entity_poly.entity_id
_entity_poly.type
_entity_poly.pdbx_seq_one_letter_code
_entity_poly.pdbx_strand_id
1 'polypeptide(L)'
;MLLSHKTSIKICPEYSNIIGHMCYAASKLWNVCNYERHHYKELGLEKYPDWYYQKKAHKGDLWYRQLPSQTAQETCKQLDKAWKSFYVLKKTGGIKEPNPPRFKQDNIPVTYMQMGIRHEKGSDQLRLSLPKDLKSYMEETYGIHEKFLYLENKIFRNMDHIKQLRIYPPENGTCELIVIYEIEEPEQLSQNGHYLSVDLGLHNLMTCYDSGNGRTFILGRKYLSLERYFHKEIARVQSVWYAQQSERGIKYPKSSKHIQRLYRKKQNAVKDYLHKTTRWIAEYCRKEDIRCVVVGDIRNIRKEKDMGHKTNQKFHGLPYNRLYIMLEYKLKLYGIQLIKQEESYTSQCSPLSPEVSNRYAEASNRKERGIYITDGVRYNADAVGSFNILRKYLSVSGKQKELYVTGLKTPEIIKVAA
;
A
#
# COMPACT_ATOMS: atom_id res chain seq x y z
N MET A 1 0.29 10.46 14.56
CA MET A 1 0.73 9.60 13.44
C MET A 1 0.32 10.17 12.09
N LEU A 2 1.02 9.83 10.98
CA LEU A 2 0.65 10.28 9.64
C LEU A 2 -0.26 9.26 8.95
N LEU A 3 -1.37 9.76 8.42
CA LEU A 3 -2.30 8.98 7.59
C LEU A 3 -2.33 9.53 6.17
N SER A 4 -2.69 8.67 5.22
CA SER A 4 -2.90 9.07 3.83
C SER A 4 -4.28 8.69 3.33
N HIS A 5 -4.93 9.60 2.64
CA HIS A 5 -6.22 9.35 1.99
C HIS A 5 -6.13 9.68 0.50
N LYS A 6 -6.57 8.72 -0.32
CA LYS A 6 -6.66 8.89 -1.78
C LYS A 6 -8.11 9.13 -2.17
N THR A 7 -8.36 10.21 -2.90
CA THR A 7 -9.67 10.58 -3.41
C THR A 7 -9.58 11.11 -4.82
N SER A 8 -10.72 11.34 -5.46
CA SER A 8 -10.84 12.02 -6.75
C SER A 8 -11.87 13.13 -6.63
N ILE A 9 -11.59 14.26 -7.26
CA ILE A 9 -12.49 15.42 -7.30
C ILE A 9 -12.82 15.77 -8.75
N LYS A 10 -14.00 16.35 -8.97
CA LYS A 10 -14.34 17.02 -10.23
C LYS A 10 -13.72 18.41 -10.23
N ILE A 11 -13.22 18.85 -11.35
CA ILE A 11 -12.61 20.18 -11.52
C ILE A 11 -13.16 20.85 -12.78
N CYS A 12 -13.23 22.18 -12.76
CA CYS A 12 -13.60 22.99 -13.91
C CYS A 12 -12.46 23.02 -14.96
N PRO A 13 -12.73 23.44 -16.20
CA PRO A 13 -11.71 23.56 -17.25
C PRO A 13 -10.53 24.45 -16.87
N GLU A 14 -10.77 25.57 -16.21
CA GLU A 14 -9.75 26.52 -15.73
C GLU A 14 -8.78 25.82 -14.77
N TYR A 15 -9.31 25.11 -13.78
CA TYR A 15 -8.50 24.34 -12.83
C TYR A 15 -7.78 23.18 -13.48
N SER A 16 -8.38 22.57 -14.52
CA SER A 16 -7.73 21.53 -15.33
C SER A 16 -6.50 22.09 -16.04
N ASN A 17 -6.59 23.31 -16.60
CA ASN A 17 -5.47 23.97 -17.25
C ASN A 17 -4.37 24.33 -16.25
N ILE A 18 -4.71 24.93 -15.12
CA ILE A 18 -3.74 25.30 -14.05
C ILE A 18 -3.00 24.06 -13.54
N ILE A 19 -3.74 23.02 -13.13
CA ILE A 19 -3.14 21.78 -12.59
C ILE A 19 -2.34 21.06 -13.67
N GLY A 20 -2.88 20.96 -14.88
CA GLY A 20 -2.22 20.34 -16.02
C GLY A 20 -0.87 20.98 -16.33
N HIS A 21 -0.83 22.32 -16.35
CA HIS A 21 0.40 23.07 -16.59
C HIS A 21 1.41 22.90 -15.45
N MET A 22 0.98 22.92 -14.20
CA MET A 22 1.88 22.63 -13.06
C MET A 22 2.48 21.22 -13.15
N CYS A 23 1.68 20.22 -13.51
CA CYS A 23 2.17 18.85 -13.70
C CYS A 23 3.17 18.76 -14.85
N TYR A 24 2.96 19.52 -15.93
CA TYR A 24 3.89 19.65 -17.04
C TYR A 24 5.18 20.34 -16.60
N ALA A 25 5.10 21.49 -15.92
CA ALA A 25 6.27 22.21 -15.40
C ALA A 25 7.10 21.34 -14.45
N ALA A 26 6.46 20.56 -13.59
CA ALA A 26 7.13 19.62 -12.71
C ALA A 26 7.89 18.51 -13.50
N SER A 27 7.31 18.00 -14.59
CA SER A 27 8.01 17.03 -15.45
C SER A 27 9.22 17.63 -16.17
N LYS A 28 9.11 18.89 -16.60
CA LYS A 28 10.22 19.62 -17.24
C LYS A 28 11.33 19.91 -16.24
N LEU A 29 10.99 20.41 -15.04
CA LEU A 29 11.97 20.63 -13.97
C LEU A 29 12.68 19.35 -13.59
N TRP A 30 11.94 18.22 -13.46
CA TRP A 30 12.55 16.91 -13.24
C TRP A 30 13.58 16.59 -14.33
N ASN A 31 13.22 16.81 -15.59
CA ASN A 31 14.09 16.47 -16.73
C ASN A 31 15.35 17.34 -16.79
N VAL A 32 15.23 18.64 -16.54
CA VAL A 32 16.38 19.56 -16.45
C VAL A 32 17.34 19.11 -15.36
N CYS A 33 16.82 18.89 -14.13
CA CYS A 33 17.62 18.44 -13.00
C CYS A 33 18.22 17.04 -13.25
N ASN A 34 17.49 16.15 -13.95
CA ASN A 34 17.97 14.82 -14.26
C ASN A 34 19.08 14.84 -15.33
N TYR A 35 18.93 15.70 -16.34
CA TYR A 35 19.98 15.94 -17.34
C TYR A 35 21.29 16.40 -16.68
N GLU A 36 21.20 17.41 -15.80
CA GLU A 36 22.34 17.92 -15.04
C GLU A 36 23.04 16.80 -14.23
N ARG A 37 22.31 15.87 -13.61
CA ARG A 37 22.85 14.74 -12.88
C ARG A 37 23.53 13.70 -13.77
N HIS A 38 23.02 13.47 -14.97
CA HIS A 38 23.64 12.57 -15.93
C HIS A 38 24.94 13.12 -16.49
N HIS A 39 25.01 14.45 -16.71
CA HIS A 39 26.08 15.13 -17.45
C HIS A 39 26.89 16.11 -16.58
N TYR A 40 26.87 15.97 -15.25
CA TYR A 40 27.45 16.97 -14.34
C TYR A 40 28.94 17.26 -14.59
N LYS A 41 29.72 16.25 -14.99
CA LYS A 41 31.13 16.42 -15.33
C LYS A 41 31.31 17.20 -16.65
N GLU A 42 30.49 16.88 -17.65
CA GLU A 42 30.48 17.57 -18.94
C GLU A 42 30.06 19.03 -18.81
N LEU A 43 29.18 19.32 -17.84
CA LEU A 43 28.74 20.67 -17.49
C LEU A 43 29.74 21.42 -16.60
N GLY A 44 30.90 20.85 -16.30
CA GLY A 44 31.95 21.49 -15.50
C GLY A 44 31.63 21.60 -14.01
N LEU A 45 30.69 20.81 -13.48
CA LEU A 45 30.37 20.81 -12.05
C LEU A 45 31.41 20.01 -11.27
N GLU A 46 32.05 20.65 -10.29
CA GLU A 46 33.04 19.99 -9.43
C GLU A 46 32.46 18.86 -8.59
N LYS A 47 31.21 19.03 -8.15
CA LYS A 47 30.50 18.08 -7.28
C LYS A 47 29.21 17.59 -7.92
N TYR A 48 28.84 16.36 -7.63
CA TYR A 48 27.56 15.79 -8.04
C TYR A 48 26.40 16.63 -7.48
N PRO A 49 25.50 17.15 -8.36
CA PRO A 49 24.44 18.07 -7.95
C PRO A 49 23.36 17.34 -7.17
N ASP A 50 23.29 17.58 -5.88
CA ASP A 50 22.22 17.10 -5.02
C ASP A 50 21.00 18.03 -5.10
N TRP A 51 19.92 17.70 -4.39
CA TRP A 51 18.72 18.51 -4.40
C TRP A 51 18.88 19.87 -3.71
N TYR A 52 19.84 20.02 -2.78
CA TYR A 52 20.16 21.32 -2.15
C TYR A 52 20.81 22.28 -3.13
N TYR A 53 21.72 21.77 -3.94
CA TYR A 53 22.33 22.53 -5.03
C TYR A 53 21.24 22.90 -6.06
N GLN A 54 20.51 21.90 -6.57
CA GLN A 54 19.54 22.07 -7.66
C GLN A 54 18.40 23.04 -7.30
N LYS A 55 17.86 23.01 -6.09
CA LYS A 55 16.84 23.97 -5.66
C LYS A 55 17.31 25.44 -5.62
N LYS A 56 18.64 25.65 -5.51
CA LYS A 56 19.24 27.00 -5.55
C LYS A 56 19.58 27.41 -6.97
N ALA A 57 20.26 26.53 -7.71
CA ALA A 57 20.71 26.77 -9.08
C ALA A 57 19.53 27.08 -10.02
N HIS A 58 18.46 26.28 -9.92
CA HIS A 58 17.29 26.40 -10.81
C HIS A 58 16.21 27.39 -10.33
N LYS A 59 16.43 28.12 -9.22
CA LYS A 59 15.40 29.02 -8.66
C LYS A 59 14.91 30.09 -9.64
N GLY A 60 15.76 30.53 -10.56
CA GLY A 60 15.45 31.50 -11.62
C GLY A 60 14.86 30.90 -12.88
N ASP A 61 14.88 29.57 -13.04
CA ASP A 61 14.48 28.89 -14.25
C ASP A 61 12.97 28.94 -14.47
N LEU A 62 12.57 28.97 -15.76
CA LEU A 62 11.19 29.04 -16.16
C LEU A 62 10.32 27.97 -15.47
N TRP A 63 10.72 26.71 -15.51
CA TRP A 63 9.92 25.61 -14.97
C TRP A 63 9.85 25.60 -13.44
N TYR A 64 10.88 26.11 -12.76
CA TYR A 64 10.86 26.27 -11.32
C TYR A 64 9.88 27.37 -10.91
N ARG A 65 9.88 28.50 -11.63
CA ARG A 65 9.03 29.67 -11.35
C ARG A 65 7.56 29.43 -11.66
N GLN A 66 7.24 28.47 -12.53
CA GLN A 66 5.86 28.02 -12.80
C GLN A 66 5.27 27.13 -11.69
N LEU A 67 6.05 26.80 -10.67
CA LEU A 67 5.62 26.00 -9.52
C LEU A 67 5.71 26.79 -8.21
N PRO A 68 4.81 26.55 -7.24
CA PRO A 68 5.05 27.04 -5.89
C PRO A 68 6.43 26.58 -5.40
N SER A 69 7.19 27.47 -4.77
CA SER A 69 8.60 27.23 -4.45
C SER A 69 8.84 25.90 -3.72
N GLN A 70 7.99 25.54 -2.75
CA GLN A 70 8.12 24.25 -2.07
C GLN A 70 7.77 23.05 -2.96
N THR A 71 6.86 23.20 -3.91
CA THR A 71 6.51 22.17 -4.90
C THR A 71 7.69 21.93 -5.84
N ALA A 72 8.35 22.97 -6.30
CA ALA A 72 9.57 22.87 -7.11
C ALA A 72 10.70 22.17 -6.32
N GLN A 73 10.94 22.58 -5.07
CA GLN A 73 11.92 21.95 -4.19
C GLN A 73 11.61 20.45 -3.96
N GLU A 74 10.34 20.11 -3.76
CA GLU A 74 9.94 18.69 -3.57
C GLU A 74 10.15 17.89 -4.85
N THR A 75 10.00 18.48 -6.04
CA THR A 75 10.33 17.82 -7.33
C THR A 75 11.83 17.48 -7.40
N CYS A 76 12.72 18.41 -7.05
CA CYS A 76 14.16 18.17 -6.97
C CYS A 76 14.50 17.08 -5.93
N LYS A 77 13.83 17.12 -4.77
CA LYS A 77 14.02 16.12 -3.69
C LYS A 77 13.53 14.73 -4.06
N GLN A 78 12.44 14.61 -4.82
CA GLN A 78 11.95 13.32 -5.33
C GLN A 78 12.94 12.72 -6.34
N LEU A 79 13.53 13.52 -7.21
CA LEU A 79 14.59 13.09 -8.10
C LEU A 79 15.81 12.60 -7.31
N ASP A 80 16.23 13.35 -6.29
CA ASP A 80 17.37 12.98 -5.41
C ASP A 80 17.13 11.62 -4.73
N LYS A 81 15.93 11.38 -4.21
CA LYS A 81 15.55 10.08 -3.64
C LYS A 81 15.61 8.95 -4.68
N ALA A 82 15.20 9.22 -5.92
CA ALA A 82 15.26 8.22 -7.00
C ALA A 82 16.72 7.86 -7.33
N TRP A 83 17.61 8.83 -7.41
CA TRP A 83 19.04 8.60 -7.62
C TRP A 83 19.71 7.86 -6.44
N LYS A 84 19.39 8.23 -5.21
CA LYS A 84 19.85 7.51 -4.01
C LYS A 84 19.42 6.05 -4.03
N SER A 85 18.18 5.78 -4.39
CA SER A 85 17.67 4.40 -4.54
C SER A 85 18.42 3.62 -5.63
N PHE A 86 18.72 4.26 -6.76
CA PHE A 86 19.53 3.65 -7.82
C PHE A 86 20.94 3.27 -7.33
N TYR A 87 21.63 4.16 -6.63
CA TYR A 87 22.97 3.87 -6.10
C TYR A 87 22.95 2.77 -5.03
N VAL A 88 21.93 2.74 -4.18
CA VAL A 88 21.75 1.63 -3.21
C VAL A 88 21.58 0.30 -3.94
N LEU A 89 20.70 0.22 -4.94
CA LEU A 89 20.49 -1.00 -5.74
C LEU A 89 21.76 -1.45 -6.45
N LYS A 90 22.53 -0.50 -7.01
CA LYS A 90 23.83 -0.78 -7.65
C LYS A 90 24.85 -1.34 -6.65
N LYS A 91 24.89 -0.80 -5.42
CA LYS A 91 25.80 -1.24 -4.36
C LYS A 91 25.44 -2.60 -3.77
N THR A 92 24.14 -2.86 -3.57
CA THR A 92 23.66 -4.07 -2.88
C THR A 92 23.51 -5.28 -3.81
N GLY A 93 23.60 -5.09 -5.14
CA GLY A 93 23.44 -6.18 -6.12
C GLY A 93 22.02 -6.78 -6.15
N GLY A 94 21.03 -6.12 -5.56
CA GLY A 94 19.64 -6.61 -5.49
C GLY A 94 18.96 -6.71 -6.85
N ILE A 95 19.48 -6.01 -7.85
CA ILE A 95 19.10 -6.10 -9.26
C ILE A 95 20.40 -6.20 -10.07
N LYS A 96 20.46 -7.15 -11.01
CA LYS A 96 21.68 -7.43 -11.80
C LYS A 96 22.17 -6.19 -12.56
N GLU A 97 21.28 -5.43 -13.15
CA GLU A 97 21.56 -4.19 -13.90
C GLU A 97 20.51 -3.12 -13.57
N PRO A 98 20.70 -2.33 -12.50
CA PRO A 98 19.78 -1.25 -12.19
C PRO A 98 19.91 -0.11 -13.20
N ASN A 99 18.78 0.44 -13.66
CA ASN A 99 18.78 1.61 -14.54
C ASN A 99 18.69 2.90 -13.71
N PRO A 100 19.38 3.98 -14.11
CA PRO A 100 19.26 5.29 -13.50
C PRO A 100 17.84 5.87 -13.70
N PRO A 101 17.45 6.90 -12.94
CA PRO A 101 16.16 7.56 -13.12
C PRO A 101 15.97 8.06 -14.56
N ARG A 102 14.83 7.69 -15.16
CA ARG A 102 14.49 8.05 -16.55
C ARG A 102 13.97 9.47 -16.64
N PHE A 103 14.11 10.07 -17.83
CA PHE A 103 13.41 11.29 -18.22
C PHE A 103 11.88 11.04 -18.26
N LYS A 104 11.11 12.04 -17.83
CA LYS A 104 9.65 11.97 -17.85
C LYS A 104 9.14 12.37 -19.22
N GLN A 105 8.39 11.48 -19.85
CA GLN A 105 7.67 11.73 -21.11
C GLN A 105 6.26 12.27 -20.84
N ASP A 106 5.63 11.82 -19.74
CA ASP A 106 4.31 12.23 -19.29
C ASP A 106 4.37 13.25 -18.15
N ASN A 107 3.28 13.97 -17.96
CA ASN A 107 3.12 14.88 -16.83
C ASN A 107 3.18 14.12 -15.52
N ILE A 108 3.93 14.64 -14.54
CA ILE A 108 4.07 14.04 -13.21
C ILE A 108 3.19 14.76 -12.19
N PRO A 109 2.77 14.06 -11.10
CA PRO A 109 2.01 14.70 -10.04
C PRO A 109 2.80 15.82 -9.37
N VAL A 110 2.12 16.91 -9.02
CA VAL A 110 2.67 17.97 -8.19
C VAL A 110 2.40 17.71 -6.71
N THR A 111 3.32 18.15 -5.86
CA THR A 111 3.24 17.94 -4.42
C THR A 111 3.29 19.27 -3.69
N TYR A 112 2.16 19.66 -3.10
CA TYR A 112 2.09 20.78 -2.17
C TYR A 112 2.50 20.34 -0.78
N MET A 113 3.35 21.13 -0.14
CA MET A 113 3.70 21.00 1.26
C MET A 113 2.84 21.90 2.14
N GLN A 114 2.80 21.66 3.42
CA GLN A 114 1.92 22.33 4.39
C GLN A 114 1.83 23.86 4.22
N MET A 115 2.93 24.56 3.97
CA MET A 115 2.92 26.03 3.83
C MET A 115 2.20 26.52 2.57
N GLY A 116 2.06 25.68 1.54
CA GLY A 116 1.30 26.01 0.32
C GLY A 116 -0.19 25.70 0.41
N ILE A 117 -0.62 25.12 1.54
CA ILE A 117 -1.99 24.64 1.77
C ILE A 117 -2.60 25.47 2.90
N ARG A 118 -3.80 26.00 2.69
CA ARG A 118 -4.63 26.59 3.75
C ARG A 118 -5.91 25.78 3.88
N HIS A 119 -6.19 25.32 5.08
CA HIS A 119 -7.37 24.56 5.45
C HIS A 119 -7.88 25.03 6.80
N GLU A 120 -9.18 25.30 6.88
CA GLU A 120 -9.86 25.62 8.13
C GLU A 120 -10.49 24.34 8.68
N LYS A 121 -10.34 24.13 9.98
CA LYS A 121 -10.89 22.94 10.65
C LYS A 121 -12.39 22.81 10.39
N GLY A 122 -12.81 21.63 9.96
CA GLY A 122 -14.22 21.36 9.63
C GLY A 122 -14.66 21.84 8.24
N SER A 123 -13.80 22.50 7.45
CA SER A 123 -14.11 22.92 6.09
C SER A 123 -13.98 21.78 5.08
N ASP A 124 -14.82 21.79 4.06
CA ASP A 124 -14.72 20.92 2.88
C ASP A 124 -13.70 21.41 1.86
N GLN A 125 -13.15 22.62 2.06
CA GLN A 125 -12.35 23.32 1.07
C GLN A 125 -10.88 23.42 1.48
N LEU A 126 -10.00 23.18 0.52
CA LEU A 126 -8.57 23.48 0.59
C LEU A 126 -8.25 24.63 -0.35
N ARG A 127 -7.51 25.64 0.13
CA ARG A 127 -6.95 26.71 -0.67
C ARG A 127 -5.46 26.49 -0.90
N LEU A 128 -5.04 26.48 -2.17
CA LEU A 128 -3.65 26.28 -2.57
C LEU A 128 -3.08 27.55 -3.18
N SER A 129 -1.83 27.86 -2.86
CA SER A 129 -1.11 29.01 -3.42
C SER A 129 -0.68 28.74 -4.86
N LEU A 130 -0.76 29.77 -5.71
CA LEU A 130 -0.24 29.77 -7.08
C LEU A 130 0.93 30.76 -7.19
N PRO A 131 2.03 30.42 -7.90
CA PRO A 131 3.15 31.33 -8.10
C PRO A 131 2.78 32.48 -9.07
N LYS A 132 3.49 33.61 -8.94
CA LYS A 132 3.22 34.79 -9.76
C LYS A 132 3.33 34.51 -11.27
N ASP A 133 4.40 33.86 -11.68
CA ASP A 133 4.67 33.56 -13.10
C ASP A 133 3.64 32.62 -13.72
N LEU A 134 3.14 31.64 -12.94
CA LEU A 134 2.06 30.80 -13.42
C LEU A 134 0.78 31.61 -13.61
N LYS A 135 0.45 32.51 -12.68
CA LYS A 135 -0.74 33.36 -12.81
C LYS A 135 -0.66 34.26 -14.04
N SER A 136 0.48 34.94 -14.27
CA SER A 136 0.68 35.74 -15.49
C SER A 136 0.56 34.89 -16.75
N TYR A 137 1.18 33.70 -16.78
CA TYR A 137 1.07 32.80 -17.92
C TYR A 137 -0.39 32.32 -18.18
N MET A 138 -1.15 32.02 -17.13
CA MET A 138 -2.55 31.60 -17.25
C MET A 138 -3.45 32.74 -17.74
N GLU A 139 -3.20 33.96 -17.27
CA GLU A 139 -3.91 35.13 -17.71
C GLU A 139 -3.63 35.47 -19.18
N GLU A 140 -2.36 35.49 -19.58
CA GLU A 140 -1.93 35.84 -20.94
C GLU A 140 -2.37 34.75 -21.96
N THR A 141 -2.30 33.46 -21.59
CA THR A 141 -2.53 32.35 -22.53
C THR A 141 -4.00 31.91 -22.57
N TYR A 142 -4.69 31.94 -21.46
CA TYR A 142 -6.03 31.37 -21.31
C TYR A 142 -7.08 32.35 -20.77
N GLY A 143 -6.72 33.58 -20.43
CA GLY A 143 -7.62 34.55 -19.79
C GLY A 143 -8.09 34.12 -18.40
N ILE A 144 -7.30 33.31 -17.69
CA ILE A 144 -7.64 32.78 -16.36
C ILE A 144 -7.04 33.68 -15.27
N HIS A 145 -7.90 34.33 -14.47
CA HIS A 145 -7.52 35.33 -13.42
C HIS A 145 -7.48 34.74 -12.00
N GLU A 146 -7.38 33.42 -11.84
CA GLU A 146 -7.41 32.74 -10.54
C GLU A 146 -6.20 33.10 -9.67
N LYS A 147 -6.47 33.64 -8.46
CA LYS A 147 -5.41 34.00 -7.48
C LYS A 147 -4.95 32.76 -6.68
N PHE A 148 -5.87 31.83 -6.44
CA PHE A 148 -5.67 30.60 -5.68
C PHE A 148 -6.40 29.44 -6.36
N LEU A 149 -6.00 28.22 -6.06
CA LEU A 149 -6.73 27.02 -6.46
C LEU A 149 -7.53 26.52 -5.25
N TYR A 150 -8.84 26.38 -5.41
CA TYR A 150 -9.74 25.88 -4.39
C TYR A 150 -10.20 24.45 -4.73
N LEU A 151 -9.92 23.50 -3.85
CA LEU A 151 -10.33 22.11 -4.02
C LEU A 151 -11.35 21.74 -2.97
N GLU A 152 -12.48 21.16 -3.39
CA GLU A 152 -13.59 20.82 -2.49
C GLU A 152 -13.79 19.31 -2.40
N ASN A 153 -13.86 18.80 -1.18
CA ASN A 153 -14.23 17.42 -0.91
C ASN A 153 -14.62 17.25 0.58
N LYS A 154 -15.71 16.55 0.83
CA LYS A 154 -16.21 16.26 2.19
C LYS A 154 -15.21 15.57 3.11
N ILE A 155 -14.21 14.87 2.54
CA ILE A 155 -13.18 14.18 3.34
C ILE A 155 -12.30 15.17 4.11
N PHE A 156 -12.15 16.42 3.62
CA PHE A 156 -11.28 17.42 4.24
C PHE A 156 -11.78 17.84 5.62
N ARG A 157 -13.10 17.78 5.88
CA ARG A 157 -13.70 18.08 7.20
C ARG A 157 -13.03 17.40 8.38
N ASN A 158 -12.54 16.17 8.14
CA ASN A 158 -11.97 15.32 9.18
C ASN A 158 -10.43 15.31 9.17
N MET A 159 -9.78 16.32 8.55
CA MET A 159 -8.34 16.39 8.39
C MET A 159 -7.80 17.71 8.95
N ASP A 160 -7.43 17.72 10.23
CA ASP A 160 -7.01 18.96 10.90
C ASP A 160 -5.61 19.45 10.50
N HIS A 161 -4.65 18.56 10.35
CA HIS A 161 -3.23 18.90 10.12
C HIS A 161 -2.73 18.31 8.80
N ILE A 162 -3.10 18.94 7.67
CA ILE A 162 -2.65 18.50 6.36
C ILE A 162 -1.18 18.87 6.18
N LYS A 163 -0.31 17.87 6.05
CA LYS A 163 1.14 18.01 5.85
C LYS A 163 1.54 18.07 4.38
N GLN A 164 0.80 17.35 3.54
CA GLN A 164 1.13 17.22 2.12
C GLN A 164 -0.11 16.91 1.30
N LEU A 165 -0.20 17.51 0.12
CA LEU A 165 -1.21 17.18 -0.89
C LEU A 165 -0.50 16.87 -2.20
N ARG A 166 -0.71 15.67 -2.73
CA ARG A 166 -0.25 15.30 -4.07
C ARG A 166 -1.42 15.34 -5.04
N ILE A 167 -1.25 16.07 -6.14
CA ILE A 167 -2.25 16.29 -7.17
C ILE A 167 -1.75 15.63 -8.45
N TYR A 168 -2.52 14.69 -8.99
CA TYR A 168 -2.20 14.00 -10.24
C TYR A 168 -2.68 14.80 -11.44
N PRO A 169 -2.08 14.58 -12.63
CA PRO A 169 -2.55 15.21 -13.84
C PRO A 169 -4.06 14.99 -14.06
N PRO A 170 -4.79 16.03 -14.47
CA PRO A 170 -6.22 15.93 -14.73
C PRO A 170 -6.54 14.95 -15.87
N GLU A 171 -7.60 14.16 -15.68
CA GLU A 171 -8.14 13.28 -16.71
C GLU A 171 -9.67 13.43 -16.77
N ASN A 172 -10.21 13.79 -17.95
CA ASN A 172 -11.66 13.86 -18.21
C ASN A 172 -12.44 14.67 -17.16
N GLY A 173 -11.97 15.88 -16.84
CA GLY A 173 -12.62 16.77 -15.86
C GLY A 173 -12.54 16.30 -14.41
N THR A 174 -11.68 15.32 -14.11
CA THR A 174 -11.43 14.84 -12.77
C THR A 174 -9.94 14.89 -12.42
N CYS A 175 -9.65 15.05 -11.14
CA CYS A 175 -8.29 15.04 -10.63
C CYS A 175 -8.19 14.08 -9.43
N GLU A 176 -7.17 13.22 -9.45
CA GLU A 176 -6.87 12.33 -8.33
C GLU A 176 -5.97 13.04 -7.33
N LEU A 177 -6.30 12.91 -6.06
CA LEU A 177 -5.58 13.52 -4.94
C LEU A 177 -5.11 12.45 -3.95
N ILE A 178 -3.92 12.66 -3.38
CA ILE A 178 -3.48 11.96 -2.17
C ILE A 178 -3.19 13.02 -1.11
N VAL A 179 -3.95 12.98 -0.02
CA VAL A 179 -3.80 13.87 1.13
C VAL A 179 -3.05 13.13 2.22
N ILE A 180 -1.98 13.73 2.74
CA ILE A 180 -1.26 13.23 3.91
C ILE A 180 -1.54 14.21 5.05
N TYR A 181 -2.10 13.70 6.13
CA TYR A 181 -2.47 14.49 7.30
C TYR A 181 -2.01 13.81 8.58
N GLU A 182 -1.84 14.59 9.61
CA GLU A 182 -1.42 14.13 10.92
C GLU A 182 -2.62 14.06 11.86
N ILE A 183 -2.70 12.99 12.61
CA ILE A 183 -3.61 12.84 13.74
C ILE A 183 -2.81 12.61 15.01
N GLU A 184 -3.38 12.96 16.13
CA GLU A 184 -2.85 12.57 17.42
C GLU A 184 -2.76 11.04 17.51
N GLU A 185 -1.65 10.56 18.00
CA GLU A 185 -1.43 9.12 18.12
C GLU A 185 -2.07 8.64 19.42
N PRO A 186 -3.03 7.70 19.36
CA PRO A 186 -3.59 7.13 20.58
C PRO A 186 -2.52 6.42 21.40
N GLU A 187 -2.60 6.53 22.70
CA GLU A 187 -1.73 5.79 23.60
C GLU A 187 -1.93 4.28 23.42
N GLN A 188 -0.81 3.55 23.48
CA GLN A 188 -0.87 2.10 23.39
C GLN A 188 -1.50 1.55 24.67
N LEU A 189 -2.56 0.76 24.51
CA LEU A 189 -3.22 0.08 25.62
C LEU A 189 -2.28 -0.97 26.24
N SER A 190 -2.26 -1.02 27.57
CA SER A 190 -1.58 -2.10 28.29
C SER A 190 -2.24 -3.44 27.99
N GLN A 191 -1.44 -4.50 27.83
CA GLN A 191 -1.97 -5.83 27.53
C GLN A 191 -2.81 -6.34 28.72
N ASN A 192 -3.99 -6.88 28.42
CA ASN A 192 -4.93 -7.42 29.40
C ASN A 192 -5.00 -8.96 29.39
N GLY A 193 -4.09 -9.62 28.67
CA GLY A 193 -4.11 -11.08 28.50
C GLY A 193 -5.15 -11.59 27.49
N HIS A 194 -5.85 -10.70 26.78
CA HIS A 194 -6.75 -11.07 25.70
C HIS A 194 -6.06 -10.82 24.33
N TYR A 195 -5.92 -11.89 23.57
CA TYR A 195 -5.18 -11.91 22.30
C TYR A 195 -6.05 -12.39 21.14
N LEU A 196 -5.82 -11.83 19.96
CA LEU A 196 -6.28 -12.40 18.71
C LEU A 196 -5.05 -12.88 17.93
N SER A 197 -4.97 -14.14 17.59
CA SER A 197 -3.95 -14.61 16.64
C SER A 197 -4.52 -14.72 15.24
N VAL A 198 -3.66 -14.48 14.23
CA VAL A 198 -4.03 -14.44 12.81
C VAL A 198 -3.02 -15.24 12.01
N ASP A 199 -3.48 -16.31 11.39
CA ASP A 199 -2.77 -17.06 10.34
C ASP A 199 -3.14 -16.48 8.97
N LEU A 200 -2.13 -16.10 8.16
CA LEU A 200 -2.31 -15.55 6.83
C LEU A 200 -2.16 -16.63 5.76
N GLY A 201 -3.25 -16.95 5.11
CA GLY A 201 -3.30 -18.04 4.14
C GLY A 201 -3.67 -17.61 2.71
N LEU A 202 -3.48 -18.54 1.76
CA LEU A 202 -3.81 -18.31 0.35
C LEU A 202 -5.31 -18.40 0.06
N HIS A 203 -5.99 -19.38 0.67
CA HIS A 203 -7.43 -19.63 0.44
C HIS A 203 -8.31 -18.89 1.44
N ASN A 204 -7.90 -18.92 2.68
CA ASN A 204 -8.44 -18.16 3.77
C ASN A 204 -7.44 -17.02 4.03
N LEU A 205 -7.78 -15.80 3.61
CA LEU A 205 -6.83 -14.69 3.69
C LEU A 205 -6.35 -14.45 5.13
N MET A 206 -7.26 -14.61 6.10
CA MET A 206 -6.99 -14.54 7.53
C MET A 206 -7.84 -15.58 8.25
N THR A 207 -7.21 -16.48 9.00
CA THR A 207 -7.85 -17.35 9.96
C THR A 207 -7.47 -16.88 11.36
N CYS A 208 -8.46 -16.59 12.16
CA CYS A 208 -8.28 -15.93 13.45
C CYS A 208 -8.71 -16.87 14.58
N TYR A 209 -7.98 -16.78 15.71
CA TYR A 209 -8.34 -17.41 16.97
C TYR A 209 -8.36 -16.36 18.09
N ASP A 210 -9.48 -16.29 18.80
CA ASP A 210 -9.70 -15.39 19.94
C ASP A 210 -9.43 -16.15 21.24
N SER A 211 -8.47 -15.67 22.01
CA SER A 211 -8.04 -16.31 23.28
C SER A 211 -9.00 -16.08 24.45
N GLY A 212 -9.95 -15.18 24.34
CA GLY A 212 -10.91 -14.88 25.40
C GLY A 212 -12.01 -15.93 25.53
N ASN A 213 -12.47 -16.42 24.38
CA ASN A 213 -13.62 -17.33 24.29
C ASN A 213 -13.37 -18.59 23.45
N GLY A 214 -12.16 -18.75 22.90
CA GLY A 214 -11.80 -19.88 22.03
C GLY A 214 -12.46 -19.84 20.64
N ARG A 215 -13.13 -18.76 20.28
CA ARG A 215 -13.78 -18.59 18.97
C ARG A 215 -12.74 -18.56 17.86
N THR A 216 -13.02 -19.31 16.78
CA THR A 216 -12.26 -19.23 15.55
C THR A 216 -13.13 -18.76 14.39
N PHE A 217 -12.55 -17.92 13.54
CA PHE A 217 -13.27 -17.42 12.37
C PHE A 217 -12.33 -17.17 11.20
N ILE A 218 -12.90 -17.20 9.98
CA ILE A 218 -12.17 -17.05 8.73
C ILE A 218 -12.69 -15.82 7.99
N LEU A 219 -11.76 -14.95 7.58
CA LEU A 219 -12.02 -13.79 6.76
C LEU A 219 -11.30 -13.89 5.41
N GLY A 220 -11.83 -13.19 4.43
CA GLY A 220 -11.11 -12.94 3.19
C GLY A 220 -11.18 -14.05 2.14
N ARG A 221 -12.08 -15.03 2.24
CA ARG A 221 -12.25 -16.11 1.25
C ARG A 221 -12.54 -15.63 -0.18
N LYS A 222 -13.13 -14.45 -0.33
CA LYS A 222 -13.44 -13.85 -1.64
C LYS A 222 -12.21 -13.29 -2.35
N TYR A 223 -11.10 -13.04 -1.66
CA TYR A 223 -9.89 -12.48 -2.25
C TYR A 223 -9.40 -13.28 -3.47
N LEU A 224 -9.24 -14.58 -3.31
CA LEU A 224 -8.74 -15.44 -4.39
C LEU A 224 -9.69 -15.53 -5.59
N SER A 225 -11.00 -15.46 -5.36
CA SER A 225 -11.99 -15.42 -6.46
C SER A 225 -11.95 -14.11 -7.23
N LEU A 226 -11.75 -12.97 -6.55
CA LEU A 226 -11.52 -11.67 -7.20
C LEU A 226 -10.25 -11.69 -8.07
N GLU A 227 -9.15 -12.19 -7.54
CA GLU A 227 -7.88 -12.31 -8.28
C GLU A 227 -8.05 -13.18 -9.53
N ARG A 228 -8.68 -14.35 -9.39
CA ARG A 228 -8.92 -15.28 -10.52
C ARG A 228 -9.82 -14.69 -11.59
N TYR A 229 -10.90 -14.01 -11.18
CA TYR A 229 -11.81 -13.35 -12.12
C TYR A 229 -11.07 -12.33 -12.97
N PHE A 230 -10.37 -11.40 -12.33
CA PHE A 230 -9.66 -10.37 -13.08
C PHE A 230 -8.49 -10.92 -13.91
N HIS A 231 -7.76 -11.93 -13.42
CA HIS A 231 -6.70 -12.55 -14.20
C HIS A 231 -7.26 -13.19 -15.48
N LYS A 232 -8.36 -13.93 -15.38
CA LYS A 232 -9.01 -14.57 -16.53
C LYS A 232 -9.50 -13.52 -17.55
N GLU A 233 -10.16 -12.47 -17.06
CA GLU A 233 -10.70 -11.42 -17.93
C GLU A 233 -9.61 -10.59 -18.60
N ILE A 234 -8.57 -10.21 -17.86
CA ILE A 234 -7.41 -9.50 -18.42
C ILE A 234 -6.71 -10.37 -19.46
N ALA A 235 -6.45 -11.64 -19.18
CA ALA A 235 -5.79 -12.55 -20.12
C ALA A 235 -6.60 -12.70 -21.43
N ARG A 236 -7.93 -12.84 -21.33
CA ARG A 236 -8.82 -12.90 -22.49
C ARG A 236 -8.71 -11.65 -23.37
N VAL A 237 -8.80 -10.47 -22.77
CA VAL A 237 -8.73 -9.19 -23.51
C VAL A 237 -7.33 -8.95 -24.06
N GLN A 238 -6.28 -9.32 -23.33
CA GLN A 238 -4.89 -9.21 -23.81
C GLN A 238 -4.63 -10.12 -25.00
N SER A 239 -5.11 -11.36 -24.98
CA SER A 239 -4.94 -12.31 -26.08
C SER A 239 -5.51 -11.75 -27.39
N VAL A 240 -6.75 -11.25 -27.35
CA VAL A 240 -7.41 -10.65 -28.51
C VAL A 240 -6.65 -9.40 -28.99
N TRP A 241 -6.32 -8.51 -28.06
CA TRP A 241 -5.61 -7.27 -28.40
C TRP A 241 -4.24 -7.53 -29.03
N TYR A 242 -3.47 -8.45 -28.47
CA TYR A 242 -2.13 -8.74 -28.97
C TYR A 242 -2.16 -9.46 -30.32
N ALA A 243 -3.14 -10.34 -30.56
CA ALA A 243 -3.36 -10.95 -31.87
C ALA A 243 -3.62 -9.88 -32.95
N GLN A 244 -4.57 -8.96 -32.69
CA GLN A 244 -4.87 -7.84 -33.62
C GLN A 244 -3.67 -6.94 -33.87
N GLN A 245 -2.81 -6.68 -32.87
CA GLN A 245 -1.60 -5.88 -33.07
C GLN A 245 -0.52 -6.65 -33.83
N SER A 246 -0.42 -7.95 -33.63
CA SER A 246 0.49 -8.83 -34.36
C SER A 246 0.13 -8.87 -35.86
N GLU A 247 -1.16 -8.97 -36.19
CA GLU A 247 -1.66 -8.89 -37.61
C GLU A 247 -1.28 -7.56 -38.27
N ARG A 248 -1.15 -6.48 -37.47
CA ARG A 248 -0.68 -5.15 -37.94
C ARG A 248 0.85 -5.03 -37.98
N GLY A 249 1.60 -6.11 -37.76
CA GLY A 249 3.06 -6.12 -37.77
C GLY A 249 3.72 -5.50 -36.51
N ILE A 250 2.96 -5.21 -35.43
CA ILE A 250 3.50 -4.60 -34.23
C ILE A 250 4.07 -5.70 -33.31
N LYS A 251 5.39 -5.83 -33.29
CA LYS A 251 6.11 -6.86 -32.52
C LYS A 251 5.97 -6.71 -30.99
N TYR A 252 5.92 -5.48 -30.48
CA TYR A 252 5.84 -5.16 -29.03
C TYR A 252 4.68 -4.20 -28.74
N PRO A 253 3.44 -4.70 -28.75
CA PRO A 253 2.27 -3.83 -28.60
C PRO A 253 2.15 -3.27 -27.19
N LYS A 254 1.83 -1.97 -27.09
CA LYS A 254 1.48 -1.34 -25.82
C LYS A 254 0.09 -1.81 -25.37
N SER A 255 -0.11 -1.82 -24.05
CA SER A 255 -1.41 -2.12 -23.43
C SER A 255 -2.50 -1.15 -23.91
N SER A 256 -3.66 -1.66 -24.33
CA SER A 256 -4.78 -0.80 -24.69
C SER A 256 -5.37 -0.07 -23.47
N LYS A 257 -6.08 1.05 -23.73
CA LYS A 257 -6.82 1.78 -22.67
C LYS A 257 -7.82 0.87 -21.93
N HIS A 258 -8.41 -0.09 -22.64
CA HIS A 258 -9.34 -1.07 -22.02
C HIS A 258 -8.61 -2.00 -21.05
N ILE A 259 -7.46 -2.55 -21.43
CA ILE A 259 -6.62 -3.40 -20.56
C ILE A 259 -6.18 -2.62 -19.33
N GLN A 260 -5.70 -1.38 -19.51
CA GLN A 260 -5.31 -0.51 -18.38
C GLN A 260 -6.48 -0.25 -17.43
N ARG A 261 -7.70 -0.05 -17.97
CA ARG A 261 -8.91 0.11 -17.16
C ARG A 261 -9.25 -1.14 -16.34
N LEU A 262 -9.07 -2.33 -16.91
CA LEU A 262 -9.27 -3.61 -16.20
C LEU A 262 -8.26 -3.78 -15.06
N TYR A 263 -6.99 -3.46 -15.28
CA TYR A 263 -5.98 -3.47 -14.20
C TYR A 263 -6.35 -2.48 -13.09
N ARG A 264 -6.81 -1.28 -13.42
CA ARG A 264 -7.26 -0.28 -12.43
C ARG A 264 -8.46 -0.79 -11.63
N LYS A 265 -9.46 -1.39 -12.30
CA LYS A 265 -10.62 -2.01 -11.63
C LYS A 265 -10.19 -3.13 -10.69
N LYS A 266 -9.29 -4.02 -11.12
CA LYS A 266 -8.71 -5.06 -10.28
C LYS A 266 -8.06 -4.49 -9.02
N GLN A 267 -7.16 -3.53 -9.19
CA GLN A 267 -6.45 -2.91 -8.08
C GLN A 267 -7.41 -2.26 -7.07
N ASN A 268 -8.44 -1.57 -7.56
CA ASN A 268 -9.43 -0.91 -6.71
C ASN A 268 -10.28 -1.94 -5.94
N ALA A 269 -10.78 -2.97 -6.62
CA ALA A 269 -11.60 -4.01 -5.99
C ALA A 269 -10.81 -4.79 -4.92
N VAL A 270 -9.58 -5.17 -5.22
CA VAL A 270 -8.70 -5.84 -4.26
C VAL A 270 -8.37 -4.93 -3.08
N LYS A 271 -8.02 -3.67 -3.35
CA LYS A 271 -7.71 -2.70 -2.30
C LYS A 271 -8.90 -2.48 -1.37
N ASP A 272 -10.09 -2.26 -1.92
CA ASP A 272 -11.32 -2.07 -1.16
C ASP A 272 -11.60 -3.28 -0.26
N TYR A 273 -11.52 -4.48 -0.84
CA TYR A 273 -11.75 -5.72 -0.09
C TYR A 273 -10.76 -5.91 1.07
N LEU A 274 -9.46 -5.63 0.86
CA LEU A 274 -8.45 -5.68 1.92
C LEU A 274 -8.71 -4.64 3.01
N HIS A 275 -9.13 -3.43 2.63
CA HIS A 275 -9.50 -2.39 3.59
C HIS A 275 -10.69 -2.80 4.46
N LYS A 276 -11.74 -3.35 3.86
CA LYS A 276 -12.93 -3.82 4.57
C LYS A 276 -12.58 -4.97 5.52
N THR A 277 -11.81 -5.95 5.05
CA THR A 277 -11.41 -7.11 5.85
C THR A 277 -10.55 -6.70 7.06
N THR A 278 -9.55 -5.85 6.86
CA THR A 278 -8.68 -5.38 7.95
C THR A 278 -9.40 -4.40 8.88
N ARG A 279 -10.38 -3.65 8.40
CA ARG A 279 -11.23 -2.80 9.25
C ARG A 279 -12.11 -3.66 10.17
N TRP A 280 -12.70 -4.72 9.63
CA TRP A 280 -13.50 -5.64 10.42
C TRP A 280 -12.70 -6.22 11.60
N ILE A 281 -11.45 -6.64 11.38
CA ILE A 281 -10.56 -7.13 12.45
C ILE A 281 -10.35 -6.05 13.52
N ALA A 282 -10.04 -4.82 13.12
CA ALA A 282 -9.77 -3.75 14.08
C ALA A 282 -11.02 -3.38 14.90
N GLU A 283 -12.20 -3.36 14.28
CA GLU A 283 -13.49 -3.13 14.94
C GLU A 283 -13.86 -4.29 15.87
N TYR A 284 -13.61 -5.54 15.46
CA TYR A 284 -13.79 -6.72 16.31
C TYR A 284 -12.91 -6.64 17.55
N CYS A 285 -11.61 -6.39 17.38
CA CYS A 285 -10.69 -6.26 18.52
C CYS A 285 -11.11 -5.16 19.49
N ARG A 286 -11.55 -4.00 18.97
CA ARG A 286 -12.07 -2.91 19.82
C ARG A 286 -13.32 -3.33 20.59
N LYS A 287 -14.26 -4.05 19.96
CA LYS A 287 -15.52 -4.48 20.55
C LYS A 287 -15.29 -5.51 21.68
N GLU A 288 -14.38 -6.45 21.43
CA GLU A 288 -14.09 -7.56 22.38
C GLU A 288 -12.97 -7.21 23.37
N ASP A 289 -12.54 -5.95 23.48
CA ASP A 289 -11.40 -5.48 24.31
C ASP A 289 -10.12 -6.29 24.11
N ILE A 290 -9.83 -6.68 22.87
CA ILE A 290 -8.57 -7.33 22.50
C ILE A 290 -7.50 -6.26 22.33
N ARG A 291 -6.44 -6.30 23.13
CA ARG A 291 -5.40 -5.26 23.14
C ARG A 291 -4.11 -5.67 22.44
N CYS A 292 -4.01 -6.92 22.03
CA CYS A 292 -2.85 -7.42 21.33
C CYS A 292 -3.29 -8.41 20.22
N VAL A 293 -2.81 -8.16 18.99
CA VAL A 293 -3.01 -9.04 17.84
C VAL A 293 -1.67 -9.65 17.46
N VAL A 294 -1.61 -10.98 17.39
CA VAL A 294 -0.40 -11.75 17.03
C VAL A 294 -0.59 -12.31 15.62
N VAL A 295 0.19 -11.82 14.67
CA VAL A 295 0.10 -12.26 13.26
C VAL A 295 1.32 -13.09 12.90
N GLY A 296 1.10 -14.19 12.22
CA GLY A 296 2.17 -15.03 11.70
C GLY A 296 3.08 -14.29 10.71
N ASP A 297 4.40 -14.43 10.86
CA ASP A 297 5.39 -13.79 9.99
C ASP A 297 5.83 -14.70 8.85
N ILE A 298 5.26 -14.49 7.69
CA ILE A 298 5.51 -15.28 6.48
C ILE A 298 6.68 -14.78 5.61
N ARG A 299 7.46 -13.79 6.08
CA ARG A 299 8.55 -13.20 5.25
C ARG A 299 9.56 -14.24 4.74
N ASN A 300 9.82 -15.29 5.49
CA ASN A 300 10.77 -16.33 5.16
C ASN A 300 10.17 -17.50 4.35
N ILE A 301 8.85 -17.61 4.23
CA ILE A 301 8.18 -18.68 3.46
C ILE A 301 8.53 -18.62 1.96
N ARG A 302 8.94 -17.45 1.46
CA ARG A 302 9.30 -17.23 0.05
C ARG A 302 10.75 -17.57 -0.31
N LYS A 303 11.62 -17.72 0.69
CA LYS A 303 13.01 -18.08 0.46
C LYS A 303 13.11 -19.60 0.42
N GLU A 304 13.67 -20.14 -0.66
CA GLU A 304 14.10 -21.55 -0.78
C GLU A 304 13.01 -22.63 -0.92
N LYS A 305 11.73 -22.29 -1.12
CA LYS A 305 10.69 -23.32 -1.38
C LYS A 305 10.10 -23.16 -2.77
N ASP A 306 10.39 -24.11 -3.65
CA ASP A 306 9.66 -24.29 -4.90
C ASP A 306 8.43 -25.18 -4.64
N MET A 307 7.24 -24.58 -4.67
CA MET A 307 5.96 -25.26 -4.52
C MET A 307 5.27 -25.49 -5.87
N GLY A 308 6.03 -25.39 -6.96
CA GLY A 308 5.55 -25.48 -8.32
C GLY A 308 4.97 -24.15 -8.86
N HIS A 309 5.09 -23.96 -10.16
CA HIS A 309 4.80 -22.71 -10.87
C HIS A 309 3.45 -22.06 -10.52
N LYS A 310 2.36 -22.84 -10.50
CA LYS A 310 1.00 -22.33 -10.19
C LYS A 310 0.85 -21.86 -8.73
N THR A 311 1.49 -22.55 -7.79
CA THR A 311 1.42 -22.22 -6.36
C THR A 311 2.30 -21.01 -6.07
N ASN A 312 3.51 -20.98 -6.61
CA ASN A 312 4.42 -19.84 -6.51
C ASN A 312 3.80 -18.56 -7.05
N GLN A 313 3.17 -18.60 -8.24
CA GLN A 313 2.47 -17.45 -8.81
C GLN A 313 1.37 -16.91 -7.88
N LYS A 314 0.61 -17.78 -7.22
CA LYS A 314 -0.43 -17.38 -6.26
C LYS A 314 0.15 -16.78 -5.00
N PHE A 315 1.23 -17.35 -4.45
CA PHE A 315 1.91 -16.81 -3.27
C PHE A 315 2.58 -15.45 -3.54
N HIS A 316 3.19 -15.27 -4.72
CA HIS A 316 3.73 -13.98 -5.13
C HIS A 316 2.66 -12.90 -5.32
N GLY A 317 1.43 -13.29 -5.68
CA GLY A 317 0.29 -12.40 -5.85
C GLY A 317 -0.32 -11.87 -4.54
N LEU A 318 -0.05 -12.54 -3.40
CA LEU A 318 -0.65 -12.15 -2.12
C LEU A 318 0.02 -10.90 -1.54
N PRO A 319 -0.75 -9.86 -1.23
CA PRO A 319 -0.21 -8.58 -0.75
C PRO A 319 0.04 -8.60 0.77
N TYR A 320 0.79 -9.57 1.28
CA TYR A 320 1.03 -9.75 2.72
C TYR A 320 1.56 -8.47 3.42
N ASN A 321 2.59 -7.84 2.85
CA ASN A 321 3.11 -6.59 3.41
C ASN A 321 2.03 -5.50 3.49
N ARG A 322 1.14 -5.42 2.50
CA ARG A 322 0.03 -4.48 2.51
C ARG A 322 -0.99 -4.82 3.62
N LEU A 323 -1.27 -6.12 3.84
CA LEU A 323 -2.12 -6.56 4.94
C LEU A 323 -1.53 -6.19 6.30
N TYR A 324 -0.23 -6.46 6.53
CA TYR A 324 0.45 -6.06 7.75
C TYR A 324 0.34 -4.55 7.99
N ILE A 325 0.68 -3.73 6.99
CA ILE A 325 0.60 -2.27 7.10
C ILE A 325 -0.85 -1.83 7.39
N MET A 326 -1.85 -2.44 6.71
CA MET A 326 -3.25 -2.10 6.92
C MET A 326 -3.78 -2.50 8.29
N LEU A 327 -3.38 -3.66 8.82
CA LEU A 327 -3.71 -4.09 10.17
C LEU A 327 -3.02 -3.19 11.20
N GLU A 328 -1.72 -2.98 11.06
CA GLU A 328 -0.90 -2.22 11.99
C GLU A 328 -1.45 -0.81 12.23
N TYR A 329 -1.66 -0.01 11.15
CA TYR A 329 -2.16 1.35 11.36
C TYR A 329 -3.59 1.39 11.87
N LYS A 330 -4.46 0.44 11.48
CA LYS A 330 -5.86 0.41 11.94
C LYS A 330 -5.99 -0.01 13.40
N LEU A 331 -5.20 -0.98 13.83
CA LEU A 331 -5.14 -1.39 15.24
C LEU A 331 -4.54 -0.26 16.08
N LYS A 332 -3.51 0.41 15.58
CA LYS A 332 -2.88 1.55 16.24
C LYS A 332 -3.85 2.71 16.47
N LEU A 333 -4.84 2.92 15.58
CA LEU A 333 -5.92 3.90 15.79
C LEU A 333 -6.76 3.64 17.04
N TYR A 334 -6.73 2.43 17.59
CA TYR A 334 -7.42 2.03 18.81
C TYR A 334 -6.46 1.72 19.96
N GLY A 335 -5.17 2.06 19.82
CA GLY A 335 -4.15 1.74 20.83
C GLY A 335 -3.81 0.24 20.92
N ILE A 336 -4.26 -0.58 19.97
CA ILE A 336 -4.08 -2.04 19.97
C ILE A 336 -2.72 -2.38 19.34
N GLN A 337 -1.95 -3.24 20.02
CA GLN A 337 -0.64 -3.67 19.60
C GLN A 337 -0.73 -4.76 18.52
N LEU A 338 0.11 -4.67 17.45
CA LEU A 338 0.33 -5.75 16.49
C LEU A 338 1.73 -6.35 16.71
N ILE A 339 1.80 -7.67 16.86
CA ILE A 339 3.05 -8.42 17.02
C ILE A 339 3.17 -9.42 15.87
N LYS A 340 4.38 -9.53 15.30
CA LYS A 340 4.71 -10.54 14.29
C LYS A 340 5.40 -11.71 14.95
N GLN A 341 4.83 -12.89 14.79
CA GLN A 341 5.35 -14.15 15.35
C GLN A 341 5.86 -15.05 14.24
N GLU A 342 7.04 -15.58 14.39
CA GLU A 342 7.62 -16.58 13.51
C GLU A 342 6.78 -17.86 13.52
N GLU A 343 6.52 -18.46 12.33
CA GLU A 343 5.52 -19.52 12.12
C GLU A 343 6.08 -20.95 12.02
N SER A 344 7.37 -21.20 12.23
CA SER A 344 7.92 -22.56 12.10
C SER A 344 7.13 -23.55 12.98
N TYR A 345 6.75 -24.68 12.37
CA TYR A 345 6.03 -25.79 12.97
C TYR A 345 4.59 -25.51 13.43
N THR A 346 4.08 -24.28 13.34
CA THR A 346 2.71 -23.94 13.80
C THR A 346 1.61 -24.71 13.05
N SER A 347 1.83 -25.08 11.79
CA SER A 347 0.89 -25.87 10.98
C SER A 347 1.06 -27.38 11.11
N GLN A 348 2.08 -27.84 11.85
CA GLN A 348 2.43 -29.28 11.96
C GLN A 348 2.25 -29.82 13.37
N CYS A 349 2.35 -28.98 14.40
CA CYS A 349 2.16 -29.39 15.78
C CYS A 349 0.68 -29.59 16.13
N SER A 350 0.39 -30.62 16.92
CA SER A 350 -0.93 -30.82 17.50
C SER A 350 -1.32 -29.63 18.41
N PRO A 351 -2.60 -29.20 18.40
CA PRO A 351 -3.08 -28.21 19.37
C PRO A 351 -2.97 -28.72 20.83
N LEU A 352 -2.84 -30.03 21.01
CA LEU A 352 -2.72 -30.68 22.32
C LEU A 352 -1.27 -31.00 22.72
N SER A 353 -0.27 -30.78 21.81
CA SER A 353 1.15 -31.00 22.16
C SER A 353 1.61 -30.07 23.28
N PRO A 354 2.62 -30.41 24.09
CA PRO A 354 3.11 -29.56 25.17
C PRO A 354 3.60 -28.20 24.69
N GLU A 355 4.25 -28.15 23.52
CA GLU A 355 4.79 -26.93 22.91
C GLU A 355 4.73 -26.97 21.38
N VAL A 356 4.98 -25.83 20.73
CA VAL A 356 5.10 -25.70 19.28
C VAL A 356 6.58 -25.70 18.89
N SER A 357 7.14 -26.87 18.61
CA SER A 357 8.55 -27.05 18.27
C SER A 357 8.74 -28.17 17.25
N ASN A 358 9.96 -28.29 16.73
CA ASN A 358 10.34 -29.38 15.81
C ASN A 358 10.09 -30.77 16.40
N ARG A 359 10.25 -30.90 17.72
CA ARG A 359 10.08 -32.18 18.46
C ARG A 359 8.67 -32.75 18.33
N TYR A 360 7.66 -31.88 18.28
CA TYR A 360 6.23 -32.24 18.23
C TYR A 360 5.60 -31.98 16.86
N ALA A 361 6.41 -31.71 15.84
CA ALA A 361 5.93 -31.46 14.49
C ALA A 361 5.65 -32.76 13.73
N GLU A 362 4.39 -33.03 13.41
CA GLU A 362 3.94 -34.21 12.68
C GLU A 362 3.20 -33.81 11.39
N ALA A 363 3.93 -33.77 10.28
CA ALA A 363 3.36 -33.43 8.97
C ALA A 363 2.25 -34.41 8.52
N SER A 364 2.31 -35.67 8.97
CA SER A 364 1.34 -36.74 8.67
C SER A 364 -0.08 -36.44 9.18
N ASN A 365 -0.23 -35.61 10.21
CA ASN A 365 -1.53 -35.20 10.75
C ASN A 365 -2.32 -34.27 9.79
N ARG A 366 -1.66 -33.75 8.76
CA ARG A 366 -2.23 -32.96 7.71
C ARG A 366 -2.49 -33.75 6.43
N LYS A 367 -3.33 -34.79 6.53
CA LYS A 367 -3.62 -35.79 5.45
C LYS A 367 -4.30 -35.16 4.25
N GLU A 368 -5.23 -34.24 4.50
CA GLU A 368 -6.00 -33.56 3.46
C GLU A 368 -5.89 -32.04 3.63
N ARG A 369 -6.12 -31.32 2.52
CA ARG A 369 -6.10 -29.88 2.55
C ARG A 369 -7.20 -29.33 3.45
N GLY A 370 -6.84 -28.47 4.40
CA GLY A 370 -7.77 -27.84 5.33
C GLY A 370 -8.16 -28.70 6.53
N ILE A 371 -7.64 -29.94 6.62
CA ILE A 371 -7.94 -30.88 7.68
C ILE A 371 -6.66 -31.25 8.43
N TYR A 372 -6.76 -31.21 9.74
CA TYR A 372 -5.74 -31.66 10.68
C TYR A 372 -6.35 -32.73 11.59
N ILE A 373 -5.73 -33.91 11.70
CA ILE A 373 -6.24 -35.02 12.50
C ILE A 373 -5.16 -35.41 13.52
N THR A 374 -5.53 -35.44 14.79
CA THR A 374 -4.70 -35.92 15.89
C THR A 374 -5.59 -36.59 16.92
N ASP A 375 -5.14 -37.70 17.52
CA ASP A 375 -5.86 -38.49 18.52
C ASP A 375 -7.32 -38.82 18.14
N GLY A 376 -7.54 -39.11 16.85
CA GLY A 376 -8.88 -39.41 16.31
C GLY A 376 -9.79 -38.20 16.16
N VAL A 377 -9.35 -37.02 16.55
CA VAL A 377 -10.12 -35.77 16.47
C VAL A 377 -9.75 -34.98 15.22
N ARG A 378 -10.78 -34.53 14.50
CA ARG A 378 -10.64 -33.70 13.30
C ARG A 378 -10.78 -32.23 13.60
N TYR A 379 -9.79 -31.45 13.19
CA TYR A 379 -9.72 -29.99 13.32
C TYR A 379 -9.60 -29.33 11.94
N ASN A 380 -9.91 -28.03 11.87
CA ASN A 380 -9.56 -27.20 10.74
C ASN A 380 -8.06 -26.84 10.78
N ALA A 381 -7.31 -27.16 9.72
CA ALA A 381 -5.85 -27.01 9.70
C ALA A 381 -5.39 -25.55 9.84
N ASP A 382 -6.13 -24.57 9.28
CA ASP A 382 -5.77 -23.16 9.36
C ASP A 382 -6.12 -22.59 10.76
N ALA A 383 -7.19 -23.12 11.40
CA ALA A 383 -7.51 -22.80 12.79
C ALA A 383 -6.44 -23.31 13.77
N VAL A 384 -5.92 -24.54 13.53
CA VAL A 384 -4.77 -25.07 14.28
C VAL A 384 -3.53 -24.19 14.08
N GLY A 385 -3.28 -23.71 12.87
CA GLY A 385 -2.20 -22.78 12.57
C GLY A 385 -2.31 -21.51 13.39
N SER A 386 -3.47 -20.83 13.35
CA SER A 386 -3.67 -19.57 14.11
C SER A 386 -3.56 -19.80 15.64
N PHE A 387 -4.10 -20.89 16.14
CA PHE A 387 -3.98 -21.27 17.56
C PHE A 387 -2.52 -21.48 17.98
N ASN A 388 -1.75 -22.21 17.19
CA ASN A 388 -0.35 -22.50 17.47
C ASN A 388 0.55 -21.26 17.32
N ILE A 389 0.22 -20.29 16.46
CA ILE A 389 0.89 -18.99 16.40
C ILE A 389 0.78 -18.32 17.77
N LEU A 390 -0.40 -18.31 18.40
CA LEU A 390 -0.57 -17.73 19.73
C LEU A 390 0.20 -18.49 20.80
N ARG A 391 0.11 -19.85 20.80
CA ARG A 391 0.85 -20.69 21.75
C ARG A 391 2.35 -20.41 21.71
N LYS A 392 2.90 -20.34 20.49
CA LYS A 392 4.32 -20.03 20.28
C LYS A 392 4.68 -18.63 20.81
N TYR A 393 3.85 -17.63 20.56
CA TYR A 393 4.04 -16.29 21.11
C TYR A 393 4.02 -16.28 22.63
N LEU A 394 3.04 -16.94 23.27
CA LEU A 394 2.94 -17.01 24.73
C LEU A 394 4.17 -17.69 25.33
N SER A 395 4.61 -18.81 24.76
CA SER A 395 5.82 -19.52 25.19
C SER A 395 7.08 -18.65 25.10
N VAL A 396 7.32 -18.02 23.95
CA VAL A 396 8.50 -17.15 23.72
C VAL A 396 8.49 -15.92 24.64
N SER A 397 7.30 -15.38 24.93
CA SER A 397 7.15 -14.20 25.80
C SER A 397 7.06 -14.53 27.30
N GLY A 398 7.19 -15.79 27.69
CA GLY A 398 7.08 -16.24 29.10
C GLY A 398 5.70 -16.02 29.71
N LYS A 399 4.66 -15.91 28.90
CA LYS A 399 3.29 -15.67 29.35
C LYS A 399 2.51 -16.97 29.45
N GLN A 400 1.76 -17.13 30.51
CA GLN A 400 0.85 -18.27 30.69
C GLN A 400 -0.58 -17.83 30.46
N LYS A 401 -1.34 -18.61 29.68
CA LYS A 401 -2.77 -18.45 29.50
C LYS A 401 -3.39 -19.79 29.11
N GLU A 402 -4.51 -20.12 29.74
CA GLU A 402 -5.34 -21.23 29.32
C GLU A 402 -6.01 -20.92 27.97
N LEU A 403 -5.94 -21.86 27.04
CA LEU A 403 -6.48 -21.71 25.69
C LEU A 403 -7.47 -22.85 25.39
N TYR A 404 -8.57 -22.52 24.70
CA TYR A 404 -9.65 -23.44 24.43
C TYR A 404 -9.53 -24.03 23.00
N VAL A 405 -9.52 -25.35 22.86
CA VAL A 405 -9.39 -26.04 21.56
C VAL A 405 -10.73 -26.33 20.85
N THR A 406 -11.85 -26.10 21.55
CA THR A 406 -13.20 -26.44 21.05
C THR A 406 -13.56 -25.74 19.75
N GLY A 407 -13.23 -24.46 19.60
CA GLY A 407 -13.50 -23.65 18.41
C GLY A 407 -12.68 -24.04 17.17
N LEU A 408 -11.64 -24.88 17.31
CA LEU A 408 -10.74 -25.22 16.19
C LEU A 408 -11.38 -26.20 15.17
N LYS A 409 -12.49 -26.85 15.54
CA LYS A 409 -13.15 -27.85 14.66
C LYS A 409 -13.88 -27.20 13.50
N THR A 410 -14.65 -26.15 13.78
CA THR A 410 -15.55 -25.49 12.82
C THR A 410 -15.44 -23.97 12.90
N PRO A 411 -14.42 -23.38 12.28
CA PRO A 411 -14.30 -21.91 12.24
C PRO A 411 -15.51 -21.27 11.55
N GLU A 412 -16.02 -20.19 12.11
CA GLU A 412 -17.07 -19.38 11.50
C GLU A 412 -16.56 -18.65 10.26
N ILE A 413 -17.33 -18.62 9.18
CA ILE A 413 -16.97 -17.90 7.96
C ILE A 413 -17.60 -16.51 7.98
N ILE A 414 -16.78 -15.50 8.15
CA ILE A 414 -17.23 -14.10 8.14
C ILE A 414 -17.29 -13.58 6.71
N LYS A 415 -18.48 -13.22 6.26
CA LYS A 415 -18.69 -12.61 4.95
C LYS A 415 -18.51 -11.10 5.06
N VAL A 416 -17.41 -10.60 4.53
CA VAL A 416 -17.19 -9.16 4.37
C VAL A 416 -17.74 -8.76 3.00
N ALA A 417 -18.62 -7.75 2.97
CA ALA A 417 -19.18 -7.22 1.73
C ALA A 417 -18.04 -6.71 0.83
N ALA A 418 -18.06 -7.08 -0.44
CA ALA A 418 -17.11 -6.63 -1.44
C ALA A 418 -17.59 -5.35 -2.12
#